data_0a542463b9bd0c566d33fe5f04f4871b
#
_entry.id   0a542463b9bd0c566d33fe5f04f4871b
#
_cell.length_a   1.000
_cell.length_b   1.000
_cell.length_c   1.000
_cell.angle_alpha   90.00
_cell.angle_beta   90.00
_cell.angle_gamma   90.00
#
_symmetry.space_group_name_H-M   'P 1'
#
loop_
_entity.id
_entity.type
_entity.pdbx_description
1 polymer ?
#
loop_
_entity_poly.entity_id
_entity_poly.type
_entity_poly.pdbx_seq_one_letter_code
_entity_poly.pdbx_strand_id
1 'polypeptide(L)'
;EGVELVRAACSGKPLTFNGELFRVYGYRPQFGTAGSPPLVYAGANQPQMLRATVPAADGVMYSDMTRQRIAGIVGQTREALAAKNRAAPDYRISNIWAWHIKPDPEVARREACRELLLRGLLEPWYLESFLDADDCALVAREKRAFFQAYRDRSGVIAGVPERVIDALLANFTFTGTPEQVTARLPELLAFRSAGVNELCFRLHDDPADAIRLIGDRVVPALTAAG
;
A
#
# COMPACT_ATOMS: atom_id res chain seq x y z
N GLU A 1 16.04 12.21 10.26
CA GLU A 1 17.43 11.76 10.15
C GLU A 1 17.59 10.58 9.20
N GLY A 2 16.89 9.44 9.39
CA GLY A 2 17.02 8.28 8.51
C GLY A 2 16.67 8.55 7.05
N VAL A 3 15.60 9.27 6.78
CA VAL A 3 15.19 9.66 5.41
C VAL A 3 16.23 10.56 4.77
N GLU A 4 16.78 11.51 5.54
CA GLU A 4 17.83 12.43 5.09
C GLU A 4 19.12 11.68 4.75
N LEU A 5 19.50 10.71 5.59
CA LEU A 5 20.65 9.84 5.35
C LEU A 5 20.50 9.04 4.06
N VAL A 6 19.34 8.40 3.87
CA VAL A 6 19.04 7.62 2.64
C VAL A 6 19.11 8.53 1.41
N ARG A 7 18.49 9.72 1.48
CA ARG A 7 18.54 10.70 0.39
C ARG A 7 19.98 11.12 0.06
N ALA A 8 20.78 11.41 1.08
CA ALA A 8 22.18 11.76 0.90
C ALA A 8 22.99 10.61 0.30
N ALA A 9 22.77 9.38 0.75
CA ALA A 9 23.42 8.20 0.21
C ALA A 9 23.06 7.94 -1.26
N CYS A 10 21.81 8.22 -1.64
CA CYS A 10 21.33 8.09 -3.03
C CYS A 10 21.79 9.23 -3.97
N SER A 11 22.47 10.26 -3.45
CA SER A 11 22.95 11.38 -4.28
C SER A 11 24.09 11.05 -5.23
N GLY A 12 24.70 9.88 -5.10
CA GLY A 12 25.88 9.47 -5.89
C GLY A 12 27.20 10.13 -5.45
N LYS A 13 27.17 11.00 -4.43
CA LYS A 13 28.36 11.70 -3.90
C LYS A 13 28.94 10.96 -2.69
N PRO A 14 30.25 11.07 -2.45
CA PRO A 14 30.83 10.60 -1.18
C PRO A 14 30.10 11.24 0.01
N LEU A 15 29.78 10.42 1.01
CA LEU A 15 28.96 10.83 2.14
C LEU A 15 29.70 10.62 3.46
N THR A 16 29.73 11.67 4.26
CA THR A 16 29.96 11.60 5.70
C THR A 16 28.72 12.21 6.38
N PHE A 17 28.07 11.42 7.22
CA PHE A 17 26.87 11.82 7.95
C PHE A 17 27.10 11.59 9.44
N ASN A 18 26.96 12.63 10.24
CA ASN A 18 27.17 12.57 11.67
C ASN A 18 25.90 13.04 12.37
N GLY A 19 24.92 12.16 12.44
CA GLY A 19 23.65 12.38 13.10
C GLY A 19 23.66 11.94 14.56
N GLU A 20 22.52 12.10 15.20
CA GLU A 20 22.30 11.67 16.58
C GLU A 20 22.20 10.14 16.67
N LEU A 21 21.42 9.52 15.76
CA LEU A 21 21.17 8.09 15.71
C LEU A 21 22.07 7.35 14.71
N PHE A 22 22.41 7.98 13.60
CA PHE A 22 23.17 7.37 12.53
C PHE A 22 24.50 8.10 12.30
N ARG A 23 25.57 7.31 12.16
CA ARG A 23 26.89 7.83 11.80
C ARG A 23 27.47 7.03 10.66
N VAL A 24 27.84 7.72 9.57
CA VAL A 24 28.43 7.14 8.36
C VAL A 24 29.66 7.96 8.00
N TYR A 25 30.78 7.29 7.80
CA TYR A 25 32.05 7.96 7.46
C TYR A 25 32.57 7.42 6.13
N GLY A 26 32.84 8.33 5.19
CA GLY A 26 33.52 8.03 3.94
C GLY A 26 32.79 7.03 3.03
N TYR A 27 31.45 6.93 3.16
CA TYR A 27 30.66 6.07 2.27
C TYR A 27 30.78 6.57 0.83
N ARG A 28 31.09 5.66 -0.08
CA ARG A 28 31.13 5.91 -1.53
C ARG A 28 30.13 5.00 -2.21
N PRO A 29 29.05 5.56 -2.82
CA PRO A 29 28.11 4.76 -3.59
C PRO A 29 28.84 4.06 -4.75
N GLN A 30 28.57 2.77 -4.95
CA GLN A 30 29.14 2.00 -6.05
C GLN A 30 28.36 2.18 -7.35
N PHE A 31 27.17 2.77 -7.25
CA PHE A 31 26.31 3.10 -8.40
C PHE A 31 26.21 4.61 -8.48
N GLY A 32 26.58 5.15 -9.64
CA GLY A 32 26.37 6.56 -9.94
C GLY A 32 24.92 6.77 -10.41
N THR A 33 24.27 7.81 -9.91
CA THR A 33 23.10 8.35 -10.58
C THR A 33 23.59 9.27 -11.69
N ALA A 34 23.64 8.75 -12.91
CA ALA A 34 23.83 9.61 -14.10
C ALA A 34 22.54 10.39 -14.33
N GLY A 35 22.25 11.38 -13.49
CA GLY A 35 21.00 12.15 -13.55
C GLY A 35 20.49 12.58 -12.19
N SER A 36 19.18 12.75 -12.07
CA SER A 36 18.54 13.11 -10.81
C SER A 36 18.57 11.94 -9.81
N PRO A 37 18.81 12.21 -8.52
CA PRO A 37 18.71 11.16 -7.50
C PRO A 37 17.29 10.57 -7.47
N PRO A 38 17.15 9.31 -7.04
CA PRO A 38 15.84 8.68 -6.93
C PRO A 38 14.96 9.38 -5.90
N LEU A 39 13.65 9.33 -6.11
CA LEU A 39 12.68 9.81 -5.13
C LEU A 39 12.70 8.88 -3.91
N VAL A 40 12.63 9.47 -2.72
CA VAL A 40 12.59 8.74 -1.46
C VAL A 40 11.17 8.80 -0.90
N TYR A 41 10.54 7.64 -0.78
CA TYR A 41 9.20 7.50 -0.20
C TYR A 41 9.28 7.06 1.26
N ALA A 42 8.43 7.64 2.10
CA ALA A 42 8.22 7.17 3.45
C ALA A 42 7.10 6.13 3.48
N GLY A 43 7.38 4.90 3.93
CA GLY A 43 6.35 3.93 4.25
C GLY A 43 5.74 4.27 5.60
N ALA A 44 4.53 4.83 5.63
CA ALA A 44 3.90 5.29 6.86
C ALA A 44 2.37 5.24 6.77
N ASN A 45 1.72 4.63 7.77
CA ASN A 45 0.27 4.50 7.85
C ASN A 45 -0.32 5.13 9.12
N GLN A 46 0.52 5.51 10.08
CA GLN A 46 0.06 5.99 11.39
C GLN A 46 0.49 7.45 11.60
N PRO A 47 -0.31 8.25 12.34
CA PRO A 47 -0.10 9.70 12.49
C PRO A 47 1.29 10.09 12.98
N GLN A 48 1.87 9.33 13.91
CA GLN A 48 3.19 9.60 14.45
C GLN A 48 4.28 9.46 13.38
N MET A 49 4.23 8.37 12.61
CA MET A 49 5.17 8.12 11.51
C MET A 49 5.00 9.15 10.39
N LEU A 50 3.76 9.51 10.06
CA LEU A 50 3.49 10.55 9.06
C LEU A 50 4.14 11.87 9.46
N ARG A 51 3.91 12.34 10.69
CA ARG A 51 4.52 13.59 11.18
C ARG A 51 6.06 13.55 11.17
N ALA A 52 6.64 12.38 11.45
CA ALA A 52 8.09 12.23 11.52
C ALA A 52 8.77 12.15 10.15
N THR A 53 8.14 11.49 9.16
CA THR A 53 8.82 11.10 7.92
C THR A 53 8.37 11.88 6.69
N VAL A 54 7.09 12.22 6.60
CA VAL A 54 6.51 12.91 5.43
C VAL A 54 7.24 14.20 5.07
N PRO A 55 7.60 15.08 6.03
CA PRO A 55 8.28 16.33 5.69
C PRO A 55 9.68 16.17 5.07
N ALA A 56 10.32 15.02 5.28
CA ALA A 56 11.66 14.76 4.77
C ALA A 56 11.67 13.94 3.46
N ALA A 57 10.55 13.27 3.12
CA ALA A 57 10.43 12.40 1.96
C ALA A 57 9.87 13.12 0.71
N ASP A 58 10.01 12.55 -0.47
CA ASP A 58 9.42 13.04 -1.73
C ASP A 58 7.99 12.55 -1.92
N GLY A 59 7.65 11.49 -1.22
CA GLY A 59 6.32 10.92 -1.21
C GLY A 59 6.07 10.07 0.03
N VAL A 60 4.82 9.67 0.20
CA VAL A 60 4.38 8.70 1.19
C VAL A 60 3.78 7.50 0.47
N MET A 61 4.08 6.32 0.97
CA MET A 61 3.50 5.07 0.48
C MET A 61 2.71 4.43 1.61
N TYR A 62 1.38 4.44 1.48
CA TYR A 62 0.51 3.68 2.36
C TYR A 62 0.48 2.21 1.94
N SER A 63 0.26 1.34 2.89
CA SER A 63 0.07 -0.08 2.63
C SER A 63 -1.32 -0.49 3.08
N ASP A 64 -2.10 -1.04 2.15
CA ASP A 64 -3.43 -1.59 2.39
C ASP A 64 -4.43 -0.61 3.02
N MET A 65 -4.29 0.70 2.72
CA MET A 65 -5.21 1.70 3.26
C MET A 65 -6.60 1.54 2.66
N THR A 66 -7.60 1.34 3.52
CA THR A 66 -8.97 1.11 3.09
C THR A 66 -9.63 2.37 2.53
N ARG A 67 -10.67 2.20 1.70
CA ARG A 67 -11.43 3.33 1.13
C ARG A 67 -12.07 4.21 2.20
N GLN A 68 -12.42 3.62 3.34
CA GLN A 68 -13.03 4.36 4.47
C GLN A 68 -12.02 5.26 5.20
N ARG A 69 -10.75 4.86 5.22
CA ARG A 69 -9.69 5.59 5.96
C ARG A 69 -8.85 6.53 5.09
N ILE A 70 -8.82 6.30 3.79
CA ILE A 70 -7.86 6.97 2.90
C ILE A 70 -7.96 8.50 2.93
N ALA A 71 -9.16 9.06 2.94
CA ALA A 71 -9.33 10.53 2.96
C ALA A 71 -8.76 11.15 4.24
N GLY A 72 -9.01 10.51 5.39
CA GLY A 72 -8.49 10.98 6.68
C GLY A 72 -6.96 10.93 6.76
N ILE A 73 -6.33 9.86 6.26
CA ILE A 73 -4.87 9.72 6.30
C ILE A 73 -4.18 10.66 5.31
N VAL A 74 -4.79 10.91 4.15
CA VAL A 74 -4.32 11.94 3.20
C VAL A 74 -4.39 13.33 3.83
N GLY A 75 -5.47 13.63 4.57
CA GLY A 75 -5.59 14.87 5.34
C GLY A 75 -4.43 15.06 6.32
N GLN A 76 -4.15 14.04 7.14
CA GLN A 76 -3.03 14.04 8.10
C GLN A 76 -1.65 14.20 7.41
N THR A 77 -1.48 13.63 6.22
CA THR A 77 -0.26 13.81 5.42
C THR A 77 -0.10 15.27 5.00
N ARG A 78 -1.17 15.89 4.51
CA ARG A 78 -1.16 17.32 4.12
C ARG A 78 -0.90 18.24 5.32
N GLU A 79 -1.48 17.94 6.47
CA GLU A 79 -1.22 18.64 7.73
C GLU A 79 0.27 18.54 8.14
N ALA A 80 0.86 17.34 8.03
CA ALA A 80 2.27 17.13 8.34
C ALA A 80 3.21 17.92 7.41
N LEU A 81 2.87 18.06 6.13
CA LEU A 81 3.59 18.91 5.18
C LEU A 81 3.46 20.39 5.54
N ALA A 82 2.23 20.84 5.78
CA ALA A 82 1.94 22.24 6.11
C ALA A 82 2.64 22.69 7.40
N ALA A 83 2.69 21.84 8.42
CA ALA A 83 3.37 22.11 9.69
C ALA A 83 4.89 22.39 9.55
N LYS A 84 5.48 22.02 8.41
CA LYS A 84 6.88 22.30 8.04
C LYS A 84 7.02 23.31 6.90
N ASN A 85 5.95 24.07 6.61
CA ASN A 85 5.90 25.03 5.50
C ASN A 85 6.26 24.40 4.14
N ARG A 86 6.00 23.10 3.99
CA ARG A 86 6.25 22.36 2.77
C ARG A 86 4.93 22.22 1.99
N ALA A 87 4.59 23.24 1.21
CA ALA A 87 3.60 23.09 0.16
C ALA A 87 4.27 22.31 -0.98
N ALA A 88 3.80 21.11 -1.25
CA ALA A 88 4.34 20.31 -2.33
C ALA A 88 3.18 19.87 -3.23
N PRO A 89 2.84 20.65 -4.27
CA PRO A 89 1.82 20.25 -5.23
C PRO A 89 2.17 18.92 -5.90
N ASP A 90 3.47 18.64 -6.05
CA ASP A 90 4.00 17.41 -6.66
C ASP A 90 4.31 16.31 -5.64
N TYR A 91 3.88 16.45 -4.38
CA TYR A 91 4.11 15.41 -3.37
C TYR A 91 3.39 14.13 -3.74
N ARG A 92 4.15 13.04 -3.76
CA ARG A 92 3.63 11.74 -4.15
C ARG A 92 2.89 11.09 -3.00
N ILE A 93 1.61 10.77 -3.23
CA ILE A 93 0.76 10.06 -2.26
C ILE A 93 0.33 8.75 -2.91
N SER A 94 0.91 7.66 -2.44
CA SER A 94 0.76 6.35 -3.01
C SER A 94 0.05 5.41 -2.03
N ASN A 95 -0.78 4.49 -2.56
CA ASN A 95 -1.33 3.37 -1.80
C ASN A 95 -0.99 2.05 -2.50
N ILE A 96 -0.44 1.10 -1.75
CA ILE A 96 -0.25 -0.26 -2.25
C ILE A 96 -1.56 -1.01 -2.05
N TRP A 97 -2.07 -1.59 -3.15
CA TRP A 97 -3.31 -2.34 -3.15
C TRP A 97 -3.12 -3.72 -3.76
N ALA A 98 -3.68 -4.76 -3.14
CA ALA A 98 -3.52 -6.11 -3.62
C ALA A 98 -4.39 -6.38 -4.85
N TRP A 99 -3.81 -7.01 -5.87
CA TRP A 99 -4.45 -7.33 -7.12
C TRP A 99 -4.52 -8.84 -7.30
N HIS A 100 -5.74 -9.39 -7.37
CA HIS A 100 -6.03 -10.80 -7.53
C HIS A 100 -7.09 -11.00 -8.62
N ILE A 101 -6.82 -10.52 -9.83
CA ILE A 101 -7.69 -10.74 -10.98
C ILE A 101 -7.16 -11.94 -11.77
N LYS A 102 -7.97 -12.97 -11.88
CA LYS A 102 -7.67 -14.21 -12.63
C LYS A 102 -8.86 -14.60 -13.49
N PRO A 103 -8.65 -15.36 -14.60
CA PRO A 103 -9.77 -15.87 -15.41
C PRO A 103 -10.71 -16.76 -14.60
N ASP A 104 -10.18 -17.57 -13.69
CA ASP A 104 -10.96 -18.40 -12.78
C ASP A 104 -11.19 -17.65 -11.45
N PRO A 105 -12.45 -17.34 -11.07
CA PRO A 105 -12.77 -16.62 -9.85
C PRO A 105 -12.38 -17.38 -8.58
N GLU A 106 -12.39 -18.72 -8.60
CA GLU A 106 -11.99 -19.54 -7.46
C GLU A 106 -10.48 -19.47 -7.24
N VAL A 107 -9.71 -19.41 -8.31
CA VAL A 107 -8.26 -19.19 -8.25
C VAL A 107 -7.97 -17.79 -7.70
N ALA A 108 -8.68 -16.76 -8.19
CA ALA A 108 -8.56 -15.40 -7.71
C ALA A 108 -8.87 -15.29 -6.20
N ARG A 109 -9.99 -15.88 -5.76
CA ARG A 109 -10.41 -15.90 -4.36
C ARG A 109 -9.39 -16.61 -3.47
N ARG A 110 -8.96 -17.82 -3.87
CA ARG A 110 -7.99 -18.60 -3.11
C ARG A 110 -6.65 -17.87 -2.96
N GLU A 111 -6.15 -17.25 -4.04
CA GLU A 111 -4.93 -16.44 -3.98
C GLU A 111 -5.12 -15.24 -3.04
N ALA A 112 -6.23 -14.53 -3.12
CA ALA A 112 -6.52 -13.40 -2.26
C ALA A 112 -6.63 -13.81 -0.77
N CYS A 113 -7.36 -14.89 -0.46
CA CYS A 113 -7.48 -15.42 0.90
C CYS A 113 -6.11 -15.84 1.47
N ARG A 114 -5.26 -16.47 0.67
CA ARG A 114 -3.90 -16.83 1.06
C ARG A 114 -3.10 -15.61 1.53
N GLU A 115 -3.28 -14.46 0.89
CA GLU A 115 -2.49 -13.26 1.14
C GLU A 115 -3.13 -12.33 2.20
N LEU A 116 -4.31 -12.65 2.73
CA LEU A 116 -5.03 -11.77 3.68
C LEU A 116 -4.23 -11.47 4.95
N LEU A 117 -3.43 -12.43 5.46
CA LEU A 117 -2.56 -12.19 6.62
C LEU A 117 -1.70 -10.93 6.47
N LEU A 118 -1.24 -10.68 5.24
CA LEU A 118 -0.34 -9.58 4.95
C LEU A 118 -1.05 -8.23 4.77
N ARG A 119 -2.39 -8.24 4.72
CA ARG A 119 -3.19 -7.03 4.52
C ARG A 119 -3.34 -6.28 5.84
N GLY A 120 -2.61 -5.16 5.96
CA GLY A 120 -2.56 -4.41 7.20
C GLY A 120 -2.16 -5.26 8.41
N LEU A 121 -1.59 -6.47 8.20
CA LEU A 121 -1.32 -7.51 9.20
C LEU A 121 -2.55 -7.87 10.04
N LEU A 122 -3.75 -7.63 9.50
CA LEU A 122 -5.04 -7.81 10.18
C LEU A 122 -5.12 -7.06 11.52
N GLU A 123 -4.47 -5.90 11.58
CA GLU A 123 -4.49 -5.09 12.80
C GLU A 123 -5.87 -4.41 13.00
N PRO A 124 -6.36 -4.32 14.25
CA PRO A 124 -7.69 -3.76 14.54
C PRO A 124 -7.93 -2.39 13.90
N TRP A 125 -6.92 -1.54 13.91
CA TRP A 125 -6.99 -0.19 13.34
C TRP A 125 -7.46 -0.17 11.87
N TYR A 126 -7.11 -1.18 11.06
CA TYR A 126 -7.62 -1.29 9.70
C TYR A 126 -9.04 -1.86 9.67
N LEU A 127 -9.28 -2.91 10.47
CA LEU A 127 -10.51 -3.70 10.45
C LEU A 127 -11.72 -2.92 10.94
N GLU A 128 -11.56 -2.13 12.01
CA GLU A 128 -12.62 -1.30 12.62
C GLU A 128 -13.27 -0.31 11.67
N SER A 129 -12.68 -0.08 10.49
CA SER A 129 -13.28 0.78 9.48
C SER A 129 -14.41 0.12 8.68
N PHE A 130 -14.56 -1.21 8.76
CA PHE A 130 -15.55 -1.97 7.99
C PHE A 130 -16.05 -3.25 8.67
N LEU A 131 -15.48 -3.68 9.79
CA LEU A 131 -15.97 -4.77 10.63
C LEU A 131 -16.45 -4.23 11.96
N ASP A 132 -17.43 -4.91 12.57
CA ASP A 132 -17.83 -4.64 13.94
C ASP A 132 -16.82 -5.20 14.97
N ALA A 133 -17.05 -4.89 16.23
CA ALA A 133 -16.13 -5.28 17.32
C ALA A 133 -16.01 -6.80 17.50
N ASP A 134 -17.11 -7.54 17.31
CA ASP A 134 -17.13 -9.00 17.46
C ASP A 134 -16.34 -9.67 16.32
N ASP A 135 -16.50 -9.20 15.09
CA ASP A 135 -15.74 -9.68 13.93
C ASP A 135 -14.26 -9.30 14.02
N CYS A 136 -13.93 -8.11 14.50
CA CYS A 136 -12.54 -7.73 14.77
C CYS A 136 -11.90 -8.66 15.82
N ALA A 137 -12.62 -8.95 16.91
CA ALA A 137 -12.15 -9.87 17.94
C ALA A 137 -12.01 -11.32 17.41
N LEU A 138 -12.93 -11.74 16.54
CA LEU A 138 -12.85 -13.04 15.85
C LEU A 138 -11.61 -13.13 14.98
N VAL A 139 -11.35 -12.15 14.11
CA VAL A 139 -10.15 -12.12 13.25
C VAL A 139 -8.86 -12.15 14.07
N ALA A 140 -8.82 -11.39 15.16
CA ALA A 140 -7.66 -11.37 16.06
C ALA A 140 -7.42 -12.74 16.72
N ARG A 141 -8.49 -13.42 17.17
CA ARG A 141 -8.42 -14.75 17.79
C ARG A 141 -7.98 -15.81 16.77
N GLU A 142 -8.49 -15.75 15.55
CA GLU A 142 -8.23 -16.73 14.49
C GLU A 142 -6.99 -16.38 13.63
N LYS A 143 -6.17 -15.43 14.04
CA LYS A 143 -4.96 -14.97 13.28
C LYS A 143 -4.05 -16.14 12.86
N ARG A 144 -4.06 -17.24 13.65
CA ARG A 144 -3.32 -18.47 13.32
C ARG A 144 -3.84 -19.18 12.07
N ALA A 145 -5.15 -19.14 11.82
CA ALA A 145 -5.75 -19.73 10.61
C ALA A 145 -5.31 -18.96 9.35
N PHE A 146 -5.27 -17.64 9.42
CA PHE A 146 -4.74 -16.81 8.32
C PHE A 146 -3.25 -17.10 8.08
N PHE A 147 -2.46 -17.24 9.15
CA PHE A 147 -1.05 -17.62 9.03
C PHE A 147 -0.87 -18.98 8.38
N GLN A 148 -1.71 -19.96 8.75
CA GLN A 148 -1.67 -21.31 8.17
C GLN A 148 -2.02 -21.26 6.67
N ALA A 149 -3.10 -20.57 6.29
CA ALA A 149 -3.51 -20.39 4.89
C ALA A 149 -2.42 -19.74 4.03
N TYR A 150 -1.68 -18.79 4.60
CA TYR A 150 -0.53 -18.16 3.96
C TYR A 150 0.64 -19.14 3.80
N ARG A 151 1.01 -19.87 4.85
CA ARG A 151 2.18 -20.75 4.89
C ARG A 151 2.03 -21.97 3.98
N ASP A 152 0.86 -22.61 3.99
CA ASP A 152 0.58 -23.81 3.16
C ASP A 152 0.03 -23.46 1.78
N ARG A 153 -0.18 -22.18 1.50
CA ARG A 153 -0.69 -21.64 0.23
C ARG A 153 -2.10 -22.15 -0.14
N SER A 154 -2.85 -22.68 0.83
CA SER A 154 -4.18 -23.22 0.60
C SER A 154 -5.25 -22.15 0.35
N GLY A 155 -5.10 -20.98 1.00
CA GLY A 155 -6.15 -19.97 1.05
C GLY A 155 -7.37 -20.40 1.89
N VAL A 156 -7.29 -21.50 2.62
CA VAL A 156 -8.37 -22.00 3.49
C VAL A 156 -8.20 -21.42 4.89
N ILE A 157 -9.15 -20.58 5.31
CA ILE A 157 -9.12 -19.91 6.61
C ILE A 157 -10.19 -20.54 7.50
N ALA A 158 -9.78 -21.53 8.30
CA ALA A 158 -10.68 -22.25 9.18
C ALA A 158 -11.20 -21.38 10.33
N GLY A 159 -12.43 -21.56 10.75
CA GLY A 159 -13.02 -20.90 11.92
C GLY A 159 -13.47 -19.45 11.71
N VAL A 160 -13.28 -18.90 10.51
CA VAL A 160 -13.74 -17.55 10.15
C VAL A 160 -14.94 -17.68 9.19
N PRO A 161 -16.10 -17.07 9.50
CA PRO A 161 -17.26 -17.10 8.63
C PRO A 161 -16.98 -16.45 7.27
N GLU A 162 -17.59 -17.01 6.19
CA GLU A 162 -17.43 -16.50 4.83
C GLU A 162 -17.76 -15.00 4.70
N ARG A 163 -18.79 -14.51 5.38
CA ARG A 163 -19.14 -13.08 5.38
C ARG A 163 -18.00 -12.17 5.85
N VAL A 164 -17.19 -12.64 6.82
CA VAL A 164 -16.03 -11.90 7.33
C VAL A 164 -14.89 -11.93 6.31
N ILE A 165 -14.65 -13.10 5.71
CA ILE A 165 -13.66 -13.26 4.63
C ILE A 165 -14.04 -12.35 3.45
N ASP A 166 -15.31 -12.34 3.05
CA ASP A 166 -15.79 -11.48 1.96
C ASP A 166 -15.60 -10.00 2.28
N ALA A 167 -15.87 -9.58 3.51
CA ALA A 167 -15.63 -8.20 3.95
C ALA A 167 -14.14 -7.84 3.91
N LEU A 168 -13.25 -8.75 4.34
CA LEU A 168 -11.80 -8.55 4.25
C LEU A 168 -11.34 -8.43 2.78
N LEU A 169 -11.79 -9.33 1.91
CA LEU A 169 -11.44 -9.29 0.48
C LEU A 169 -11.94 -8.00 -0.18
N ALA A 170 -13.18 -7.60 0.07
CA ALA A 170 -13.77 -6.40 -0.50
C ALA A 170 -13.07 -5.10 -0.07
N ASN A 171 -12.47 -5.08 1.11
CA ASN A 171 -11.86 -3.87 1.66
C ASN A 171 -10.33 -3.82 1.57
N PHE A 172 -9.67 -4.93 1.30
CA PHE A 172 -8.21 -4.99 1.19
C PHE A 172 -7.68 -5.36 -0.19
N THR A 173 -8.55 -5.83 -1.10
CA THR A 173 -8.08 -6.40 -2.35
C THR A 173 -8.94 -6.00 -3.54
N PHE A 174 -8.35 -6.06 -4.72
CA PHE A 174 -9.06 -6.01 -5.99
C PHE A 174 -9.08 -7.44 -6.56
N THR A 175 -10.11 -8.21 -6.14
CA THR A 175 -10.24 -9.65 -6.44
C THR A 175 -11.41 -9.90 -7.37
N GLY A 176 -11.25 -10.72 -8.40
CA GLY A 176 -12.32 -11.08 -9.34
C GLY A 176 -11.80 -11.58 -10.67
N THR A 177 -12.60 -11.43 -11.73
CA THR A 177 -12.24 -11.81 -13.09
C THR A 177 -11.94 -10.61 -13.99
N PRO A 178 -11.25 -10.79 -15.13
CA PRO A 178 -10.97 -9.73 -16.09
C PRO A 178 -12.21 -8.98 -16.58
N GLU A 179 -13.35 -9.66 -16.70
CA GLU A 179 -14.62 -9.06 -17.15
C GLU A 179 -15.17 -8.08 -16.12
N GLN A 180 -14.91 -8.33 -14.83
CA GLN A 180 -15.41 -7.51 -13.73
C GLN A 180 -14.60 -6.23 -13.53
N VAL A 181 -13.38 -6.13 -14.08
CA VAL A 181 -12.46 -5.00 -13.83
C VAL A 181 -13.10 -3.66 -14.16
N THR A 182 -13.74 -3.55 -15.33
CA THR A 182 -14.34 -2.28 -15.77
C THR A 182 -15.45 -1.80 -14.83
N ALA A 183 -16.30 -2.69 -14.37
CA ALA A 183 -17.38 -2.36 -13.44
C ALA A 183 -16.85 -1.93 -12.05
N ARG A 184 -15.64 -2.34 -11.70
CA ARG A 184 -15.01 -2.04 -10.39
C ARG A 184 -14.03 -0.87 -10.40
N LEU A 185 -13.78 -0.25 -11.56
CA LEU A 185 -12.94 0.94 -11.65
C LEU A 185 -13.33 2.08 -10.69
N PRO A 186 -14.61 2.32 -10.39
CA PRO A 186 -14.99 3.31 -9.37
C PRO A 186 -14.33 3.10 -8.00
N GLU A 187 -14.00 1.86 -7.64
CA GLU A 187 -13.27 1.55 -6.39
C GLU A 187 -11.85 2.15 -6.39
N LEU A 188 -11.18 2.13 -7.54
CA LEU A 188 -9.85 2.72 -7.70
C LEU A 188 -9.93 4.25 -7.80
N LEU A 189 -10.96 4.78 -8.48
CA LEU A 189 -11.20 6.21 -8.56
C LEU A 189 -11.50 6.84 -7.20
N ALA A 190 -12.07 6.08 -6.27
CA ALA A 190 -12.29 6.55 -4.89
C ALA A 190 -10.98 6.93 -4.19
N PHE A 191 -9.88 6.22 -4.42
CA PHE A 191 -8.57 6.61 -3.90
C PHE A 191 -8.08 7.93 -4.49
N ARG A 192 -8.24 8.11 -5.79
CA ARG A 192 -7.90 9.37 -6.47
C ARG A 192 -8.72 10.54 -5.92
N SER A 193 -10.04 10.38 -5.78
CA SER A 193 -10.93 11.41 -5.22
C SER A 193 -10.54 11.77 -3.79
N ALA A 194 -9.96 10.86 -3.03
CA ALA A 194 -9.41 11.10 -1.70
C ALA A 194 -8.05 11.81 -1.71
N GLY A 195 -7.43 11.98 -2.90
CA GLY A 195 -6.16 12.68 -3.06
C GLY A 195 -4.93 11.78 -3.18
N VAL A 196 -5.10 10.48 -3.38
CA VAL A 196 -4.02 9.57 -3.81
C VAL A 196 -3.73 9.84 -5.27
N ASN A 197 -2.47 10.09 -5.61
CA ASN A 197 -2.05 10.36 -6.99
C ASN A 197 -1.23 9.23 -7.62
N GLU A 198 -0.92 8.19 -6.85
CA GLU A 198 -0.29 6.96 -7.34
C GLU A 198 -0.96 5.73 -6.73
N LEU A 199 -1.27 4.73 -7.56
CA LEU A 199 -1.69 3.41 -7.12
C LEU A 199 -0.60 2.39 -7.45
N CYS A 200 -0.13 1.66 -6.44
CA CYS A 200 0.81 0.57 -6.59
C CYS A 200 0.06 -0.74 -6.45
N PHE A 201 0.01 -1.57 -7.47
CA PHE A 201 -0.60 -2.89 -7.37
C PHE A 201 0.42 -3.92 -6.93
N ARG A 202 0.11 -4.64 -5.85
CA ARG A 202 0.85 -5.83 -5.47
C ARG A 202 0.32 -7.01 -6.26
N LEU A 203 1.13 -7.48 -7.19
CA LEU A 203 0.83 -8.63 -8.02
C LEU A 203 1.39 -9.89 -7.37
N HIS A 204 0.73 -11.01 -7.60
CA HIS A 204 1.13 -12.33 -7.10
C HIS A 204 1.37 -13.29 -8.27
N ASP A 205 0.99 -14.54 -8.15
CA ASP A 205 1.25 -15.59 -9.13
C ASP A 205 0.90 -15.13 -10.57
N ASP A 206 1.82 -15.37 -11.52
CA ASP A 206 1.69 -15.02 -12.94
C ASP A 206 1.45 -13.53 -13.23
N PRO A 207 2.37 -12.63 -12.86
CA PRO A 207 2.16 -11.19 -12.93
C PRO A 207 2.05 -10.64 -14.37
N ALA A 208 2.50 -11.38 -15.38
CA ALA A 208 2.53 -10.89 -16.76
C ALA A 208 1.13 -10.57 -17.30
N ASP A 209 0.14 -11.43 -17.05
CA ASP A 209 -1.23 -11.20 -17.49
C ASP A 209 -1.90 -10.07 -16.70
N ALA A 210 -1.60 -9.96 -15.41
CA ALA A 210 -2.04 -8.83 -14.60
C ALA A 210 -1.48 -7.50 -15.13
N ILE A 211 -0.20 -7.44 -15.48
CA ILE A 211 0.44 -6.23 -16.06
C ILE A 211 -0.23 -5.84 -17.37
N ARG A 212 -0.49 -6.79 -18.28
CA ARG A 212 -1.20 -6.51 -19.54
C ARG A 212 -2.60 -5.98 -19.27
N LEU A 213 -3.38 -6.67 -18.43
CA LEU A 213 -4.75 -6.26 -18.11
C LEU A 213 -4.82 -4.86 -17.47
N ILE A 214 -3.89 -4.54 -16.58
CA ILE A 214 -3.78 -3.22 -15.97
C ILE A 214 -3.45 -2.16 -17.05
N GLY A 215 -2.47 -2.45 -17.90
CA GLY A 215 -2.08 -1.56 -19.01
C GLY A 215 -3.23 -1.30 -19.99
N ASP A 216 -3.96 -2.35 -20.36
CA ASP A 216 -4.98 -2.29 -21.40
C ASP A 216 -6.32 -1.70 -20.90
N ARG A 217 -6.69 -1.90 -19.65
CA ARG A 217 -8.03 -1.53 -19.14
C ARG A 217 -8.02 -0.53 -17.99
N VAL A 218 -7.07 -0.63 -17.07
CA VAL A 218 -7.06 0.21 -15.86
C VAL A 218 -6.40 1.55 -16.13
N VAL A 219 -5.20 1.56 -16.70
CA VAL A 219 -4.44 2.79 -16.97
C VAL A 219 -5.22 3.74 -17.85
N PRO A 220 -5.79 3.33 -19.02
CA PRO A 220 -6.55 4.24 -19.86
C PRO A 220 -7.79 4.81 -19.16
N ALA A 221 -8.51 3.98 -18.39
CA ALA A 221 -9.70 4.42 -17.68
C ALA A 221 -9.38 5.43 -16.56
N LEU A 222 -8.31 5.20 -15.80
CA LEU A 222 -7.85 6.14 -14.77
C LEU A 222 -7.32 7.44 -15.38
N THR A 223 -6.69 7.39 -16.56
CA THR A 223 -6.21 8.59 -17.28
C THR A 223 -7.36 9.40 -17.85
N ALA A 224 -8.38 8.75 -18.42
CA ALA A 224 -9.54 9.44 -19.00
C ALA A 224 -10.46 10.12 -17.95
N ALA A 225 -10.42 9.64 -16.71
CA ALA A 225 -11.18 10.22 -15.60
C ALA A 225 -10.47 11.44 -14.95
N GLY A 226 -9.35 11.85 -15.44
CA GLY A 226 -8.54 12.98 -14.97
C GLY A 226 -8.58 14.15 -15.80
#